data_068dae1df72227535fba6adcf0c58fab
#
_entry.id   068dae1df72227535fba6adcf0c58fab
#
_cell.length_a   1.000
_cell.length_b   1.000
_cell.length_c   1.000
_cell.angle_alpha   90.00
_cell.angle_beta   90.00
_cell.angle_gamma   90.00
#
_symmetry.space_group_name_H-M   'P 1'
#
loop_
_entity.id
_entity.type
_entity.pdbx_description
1 polymer ?
#
loop_
_entity_poly.entity_id
_entity_poly.type
_entity_poly.pdbx_seq_one_letter_code
_entity_poly.pdbx_strand_id
1 'polypeptide(L)'
;CLVLHPSDHMLSDYFPYLKEEGVTINFSREKSLLREEMEFITWEHPMVTESMEMVFSMDVGTSAIAALQLKSIPAGTVIVECFFAIQCSAPKKFQINRFLPPTPIRVLLDSRGKDLSEVVSHEQLNKLAQHMKKSNRLAILKQIRSELEKMIDVAQTQAAVLSQPLMTEAERQVNITVGGELDRLSELKKLNGTIRDEEIHFIENRKTEALKHIANASAE
;
A
#
# COMPACT_ATOMS: atom_id res chain seq x y z
N CYS A 1 -16.82 17.52 15.84
CA CYS A 1 -15.78 18.46 16.18
C CYS A 1 -14.69 17.69 16.91
N LEU A 2 -13.46 17.78 16.45
CA LEU A 2 -12.28 17.17 17.03
C LEU A 2 -11.29 18.27 17.37
N VAL A 3 -10.63 18.15 18.52
CA VAL A 3 -9.52 19.03 18.90
C VAL A 3 -8.26 18.21 18.81
N LEU A 4 -7.32 18.67 17.99
CA LEU A 4 -6.01 18.06 17.82
C LEU A 4 -4.97 18.87 18.57
N HIS A 5 -4.18 18.21 19.39
CA HIS A 5 -3.06 18.82 20.09
C HIS A 5 -1.77 18.06 19.76
N PRO A 6 -0.62 18.73 19.72
CA PRO A 6 0.67 18.05 19.70
C PRO A 6 0.78 17.13 20.91
N SER A 7 1.45 16.00 20.75
CA SER A 7 1.71 15.07 21.84
C SER A 7 3.15 14.57 21.81
N ASP A 8 3.66 14.15 22.98
CA ASP A 8 4.99 13.56 23.12
C ASP A 8 5.18 12.24 22.32
N HIS A 9 4.09 11.74 21.71
CA HIS A 9 4.08 10.53 20.90
C HIS A 9 4.22 10.81 19.40
N MET A 10 4.29 12.08 18.97
CA MET A 10 4.53 12.44 17.59
C MET A 10 5.88 11.89 17.12
N LEU A 11 5.92 11.37 15.91
CA LEU A 11 7.13 10.85 15.28
C LEU A 11 8.06 11.98 14.81
N SER A 12 7.50 13.14 14.53
CA SER A 12 8.18 14.36 14.11
C SER A 12 7.81 15.49 15.06
N ASP A 13 8.74 16.40 15.30
CA ASP A 13 8.50 17.62 16.08
C ASP A 13 7.59 18.61 15.34
N TYR A 14 7.32 18.35 14.09
CA TYR A 14 6.45 19.13 13.21
C TYR A 14 5.37 18.24 12.58
N PHE A 15 4.12 18.72 12.66
CA PHE A 15 3.01 18.16 11.91
C PHE A 15 2.32 19.30 11.14
N PRO A 16 2.03 19.13 9.84
CA PRO A 16 1.46 20.19 9.02
C PRO A 16 0.20 20.80 9.64
N TYR A 17 0.18 22.12 9.74
CA TYR A 17 -0.96 22.91 10.26
C TYR A 17 -1.37 22.62 11.71
N LEU A 18 -0.65 21.82 12.45
CA LEU A 18 -0.89 21.58 13.89
C LEU A 18 -0.14 22.64 14.70
N LYS A 19 -0.87 23.55 15.31
CA LYS A 19 -0.32 24.60 16.18
C LYS A 19 -0.02 24.05 17.57
N GLU A 20 0.89 24.68 18.31
CA GLU A 20 1.23 24.29 19.69
C GLU A 20 0.00 24.34 20.63
N GLU A 21 -0.87 25.34 20.46
CA GLU A 21 -2.14 25.48 21.18
C GLU A 21 -3.22 24.49 20.74
N GLY A 22 -2.97 23.72 19.69
CA GLY A 22 -3.92 22.81 19.07
C GLY A 22 -4.76 23.47 17.97
N VAL A 23 -5.54 22.63 17.29
CA VAL A 23 -6.44 23.02 16.20
C VAL A 23 -7.79 22.33 16.38
N THR A 24 -8.87 23.07 16.27
CA THR A 24 -10.22 22.52 16.27
C THR A 24 -10.68 22.27 14.83
N ILE A 25 -10.95 21.01 14.51
CA ILE A 25 -11.32 20.59 13.16
C ILE A 25 -12.73 20.01 13.09
N ASN A 26 -13.35 20.12 11.92
CA ASN A 26 -14.65 19.55 11.64
C ASN A 26 -14.77 19.13 10.18
N PHE A 27 -15.55 18.08 9.93
CA PHE A 27 -15.84 17.55 8.58
C PHE A 27 -17.21 18.01 8.03
N SER A 28 -17.95 18.86 8.78
CA SER A 28 -19.21 19.43 8.35
C SER A 28 -19.04 20.90 8.02
N ARG A 29 -19.27 21.25 6.75
CA ARG A 29 -19.18 22.64 6.29
C ARG A 29 -20.13 23.59 7.05
N GLU A 30 -21.35 23.15 7.30
CA GLU A 30 -22.36 23.95 8.02
C GLU A 30 -21.89 24.32 9.43
N LYS A 31 -21.28 23.36 10.14
CA LYS A 31 -20.79 23.59 11.51
C LYS A 31 -19.55 24.48 11.54
N SER A 32 -18.70 24.39 10.53
CA SER A 32 -17.50 25.24 10.45
C SER A 32 -17.84 26.68 10.10
N LEU A 33 -18.91 26.92 9.34
CA LEU A 33 -19.40 28.27 9.05
C LEU A 33 -20.01 29.01 10.27
N LEU A 34 -20.39 28.25 11.30
CA LEU A 34 -20.98 28.83 12.53
C LEU A 34 -19.92 29.29 13.55
N ARG A 35 -18.66 28.89 13.37
CA ARG A 35 -17.59 29.21 14.32
C ARG A 35 -16.26 29.41 13.57
N GLU A 36 -15.74 30.62 13.63
CA GLU A 36 -14.48 31.00 12.98
C GLU A 36 -13.25 30.19 13.48
N GLU A 37 -13.34 29.66 14.71
CA GLU A 37 -12.25 28.86 15.33
C GLU A 37 -12.19 27.41 14.81
N MET A 38 -13.17 26.98 13.98
CA MET A 38 -13.22 25.63 13.45
C MET A 38 -12.73 25.56 12.03
N GLU A 39 -11.69 24.79 11.80
CA GLU A 39 -11.21 24.51 10.46
C GLU A 39 -12.04 23.40 9.80
N PHE A 40 -12.50 23.67 8.60
CA PHE A 40 -13.21 22.68 7.79
C PHE A 40 -12.20 21.81 7.03
N ILE A 41 -12.15 20.54 7.38
CA ILE A 41 -11.24 19.59 6.74
C ILE A 41 -11.91 18.93 5.54
N THR A 42 -11.27 19.09 4.38
CA THR A 42 -11.57 18.41 3.12
C THR A 42 -10.34 17.64 2.65
N TRP A 43 -10.47 16.85 1.60
CA TRP A 43 -9.32 16.17 0.97
C TRP A 43 -8.27 17.16 0.42
N GLU A 44 -8.67 18.38 0.10
CA GLU A 44 -7.80 19.45 -0.43
C GLU A 44 -7.22 20.34 0.68
N HIS A 45 -7.60 20.10 1.93
CA HIS A 45 -7.10 20.89 3.05
C HIS A 45 -5.59 20.66 3.21
N PRO A 46 -4.77 21.72 3.40
CA PRO A 46 -3.31 21.59 3.50
C PRO A 46 -2.85 20.59 4.57
N MET A 47 -3.51 20.52 5.72
CA MET A 47 -3.22 19.51 6.75
C MET A 47 -3.31 18.09 6.19
N VAL A 48 -4.26 17.79 5.30
CA VAL A 48 -4.44 16.47 4.70
C VAL A 48 -3.41 16.24 3.61
N THR A 49 -3.27 17.17 2.66
CA THR A 49 -2.36 17.01 1.52
C THR A 49 -0.89 16.96 1.95
N GLU A 50 -0.47 17.83 2.85
CA GLU A 50 0.89 17.84 3.37
C GLU A 50 1.19 16.64 4.29
N SER A 51 0.18 16.16 5.05
CA SER A 51 0.34 14.92 5.83
C SER A 51 0.50 13.70 4.93
N MET A 52 -0.23 13.65 3.82
CA MET A 52 -0.05 12.59 2.82
C MET A 52 1.33 12.67 2.19
N GLU A 53 1.78 13.87 1.79
CA GLU A 53 3.12 14.06 1.25
C GLU A 53 4.20 13.70 2.26
N MET A 54 4.02 14.06 3.54
CA MET A 54 4.90 13.68 4.63
C MET A 54 5.02 12.15 4.77
N VAL A 55 3.93 11.40 4.67
CA VAL A 55 3.95 9.93 4.70
C VAL A 55 4.66 9.35 3.49
N PHE A 56 4.51 9.95 2.31
CA PHE A 56 5.13 9.45 1.07
C PHE A 56 6.59 9.84 0.90
N SER A 57 7.00 11.01 1.41
CA SER A 57 8.34 11.57 1.18
C SER A 57 9.31 11.38 2.34
N MET A 58 8.82 11.10 3.54
CA MET A 58 9.66 10.92 4.72
C MET A 58 9.89 9.45 5.04
N ASP A 59 11.11 9.09 5.43
CA ASP A 59 11.45 7.78 5.98
C ASP A 59 10.81 7.50 7.36
N VAL A 60 9.97 8.41 7.85
CA VAL A 60 9.32 8.34 9.18
C VAL A 60 7.85 7.93 9.01
N GLY A 61 7.40 7.01 9.85
CA GLY A 61 6.01 6.57 9.86
C GLY A 61 5.71 5.34 9.00
N THR A 62 6.71 4.83 8.27
CA THR A 62 6.59 3.58 7.49
C THR A 62 6.82 2.33 8.32
N SER A 63 7.37 2.47 9.53
CA SER A 63 7.66 1.35 10.42
C SER A 63 7.30 1.66 11.87
N ALA A 64 6.85 0.65 12.60
CA ALA A 64 6.51 0.74 14.02
C ALA A 64 7.04 -0.46 14.79
N ILE A 65 7.35 -0.25 16.07
CA ILE A 65 7.71 -1.31 17.01
C ILE A 65 6.79 -1.23 18.20
N ALA A 66 6.20 -2.37 18.54
CA ALA A 66 5.33 -2.52 19.69
C ALA A 66 5.64 -3.81 20.45
N ALA A 67 5.34 -3.84 21.73
CA ALA A 67 5.29 -5.08 22.47
C ALA A 67 3.91 -5.72 22.32
N LEU A 68 3.87 -7.03 22.17
CA LEU A 68 2.62 -7.79 22.02
C LEU A 68 2.50 -8.83 23.13
N GLN A 69 1.31 -8.99 23.68
CA GLN A 69 0.99 -10.12 24.56
C GLN A 69 0.06 -11.08 23.85
N LEU A 70 0.64 -12.08 23.19
CA LEU A 70 -0.09 -13.16 22.52
C LEU A 70 0.06 -14.45 23.31
N LYS A 71 -1.06 -15.00 23.79
CA LYS A 71 -1.06 -16.23 24.63
C LYS A 71 -0.50 -17.46 23.90
N SER A 72 -0.58 -17.45 22.57
CA SER A 72 -0.14 -18.55 21.69
C SER A 72 1.32 -18.48 21.25
N ILE A 73 2.02 -17.41 21.59
CA ILE A 73 3.40 -17.16 21.16
C ILE A 73 4.29 -17.01 22.38
N PRO A 74 5.42 -17.71 22.47
CA PRO A 74 6.35 -17.60 23.58
C PRO A 74 6.88 -16.17 23.76
N ALA A 75 7.08 -15.77 25.01
CA ALA A 75 7.68 -14.47 25.32
C ALA A 75 9.10 -14.39 24.71
N GLY A 76 9.44 -13.24 24.16
CA GLY A 76 10.72 -12.99 23.49
C GLY A 76 10.76 -13.38 22.02
N THR A 77 9.66 -13.90 21.45
CA THR A 77 9.57 -14.15 20.00
C THR A 77 9.44 -12.82 19.25
N VAL A 78 10.27 -12.63 18.25
CA VAL A 78 10.16 -11.51 17.31
C VAL A 78 9.11 -11.87 16.26
N ILE A 79 8.25 -10.91 15.94
CA ILE A 79 7.25 -11.01 14.87
C ILE A 79 7.44 -9.80 13.97
N VAL A 80 7.43 -10.03 12.67
CA VAL A 80 7.50 -8.98 11.65
C VAL A 80 6.24 -9.00 10.80
N GLU A 81 5.56 -7.88 10.74
CA GLU A 81 4.49 -7.63 9.79
C GLU A 81 5.00 -6.70 8.70
N CYS A 82 4.96 -7.17 7.46
CA CYS A 82 5.33 -6.40 6.29
C CYS A 82 4.13 -6.22 5.39
N PHE A 83 4.02 -5.03 4.79
CA PHE A 83 3.10 -4.74 3.72
C PHE A 83 3.90 -4.41 2.46
N PHE A 84 3.64 -5.15 1.41
CA PHE A 84 4.21 -4.93 0.09
C PHE A 84 3.11 -4.43 -0.84
N ALA A 85 3.46 -3.63 -1.83
CA ALA A 85 2.56 -3.25 -2.89
C ALA A 85 3.07 -3.79 -4.23
N ILE A 86 2.17 -4.34 -5.05
CA ILE A 86 2.56 -4.71 -6.40
C ILE A 86 2.76 -3.43 -7.20
N GLN A 87 3.98 -3.23 -7.69
CA GLN A 87 4.31 -2.12 -8.57
C GLN A 87 4.53 -2.60 -9.99
N CYS A 88 3.90 -1.91 -10.93
CA CYS A 88 4.08 -2.13 -12.35
C CYS A 88 4.45 -0.80 -13.02
N SER A 89 5.71 -0.64 -13.35
CA SER A 89 6.18 0.55 -14.07
C SER A 89 5.82 0.45 -15.55
N ALA A 90 4.80 1.18 -15.96
CA ALA A 90 4.32 1.17 -17.34
C ALA A 90 3.82 2.55 -17.79
N PRO A 91 3.98 2.89 -19.09
CA PRO A 91 3.38 4.10 -19.65
C PRO A 91 1.85 4.13 -19.47
N LYS A 92 1.31 5.29 -19.10
CA LYS A 92 -0.14 5.48 -18.83
C LYS A 92 -1.05 5.03 -19.98
N LYS A 93 -0.57 5.10 -21.24
CA LYS A 93 -1.32 4.67 -22.42
C LYS A 93 -1.74 3.21 -22.41
N PHE A 94 -1.03 2.34 -21.69
CA PHE A 94 -1.37 0.91 -21.58
C PHE A 94 -2.42 0.62 -20.52
N GLN A 95 -2.71 1.57 -19.62
CA GLN A 95 -3.73 1.46 -18.58
C GLN A 95 -3.58 0.21 -17.71
N ILE A 96 -2.34 -0.18 -17.36
CA ILE A 96 -2.05 -1.42 -16.62
C ILE A 96 -2.78 -1.45 -15.27
N ASN A 97 -2.92 -0.30 -14.59
CA ASN A 97 -3.64 -0.23 -13.31
C ASN A 97 -5.11 -0.67 -13.39
N ARG A 98 -5.68 -0.78 -14.60
CA ARG A 98 -7.01 -1.37 -14.81
C ARG A 98 -7.01 -2.88 -14.59
N PHE A 99 -5.92 -3.55 -14.90
CA PHE A 99 -5.77 -4.99 -14.84
C PHE A 99 -5.01 -5.43 -13.58
N LEU A 100 -3.99 -4.66 -13.22
CA LEU A 100 -3.14 -4.88 -12.04
C LEU A 100 -3.10 -3.58 -11.22
N PRO A 101 -4.15 -3.28 -10.42
CA PRO A 101 -4.13 -2.15 -9.51
C PRO A 101 -3.09 -2.37 -8.42
N PRO A 102 -2.53 -1.31 -7.82
CA PRO A 102 -1.70 -1.41 -6.63
C PRO A 102 -2.46 -2.17 -5.54
N THR A 103 -2.04 -3.41 -5.28
CA THR A 103 -2.71 -4.30 -4.33
C THR A 103 -1.76 -4.57 -3.17
N PRO A 104 -2.16 -4.29 -1.91
CA PRO A 104 -1.33 -4.58 -0.76
C PRO A 104 -1.25 -6.09 -0.50
N ILE A 105 -0.04 -6.59 -0.29
CA ILE A 105 0.25 -7.96 0.13
C ILE A 105 0.77 -7.87 1.55
N ARG A 106 0.08 -8.51 2.48
CA ARG A 106 0.49 -8.59 3.88
C ARG A 106 1.21 -9.90 4.14
N VAL A 107 2.36 -9.81 4.79
CA VAL A 107 3.14 -10.96 5.26
C VAL A 107 3.42 -10.79 6.74
N LEU A 108 3.08 -11.79 7.55
CA LEU A 108 3.31 -11.82 8.98
C LEU A 108 4.13 -13.06 9.35
N LEU A 109 5.36 -12.88 9.78
CA LEU A 109 6.29 -13.96 10.13
C LEU A 109 6.72 -13.91 11.58
N ASP A 110 6.90 -15.08 12.18
CA ASP A 110 7.65 -15.20 13.43
C ASP A 110 9.16 -15.39 13.14
N SER A 111 9.99 -15.32 14.18
CA SER A 111 11.44 -15.49 14.09
C SER A 111 11.90 -16.86 13.61
N ARG A 112 10.99 -17.83 13.50
CA ARG A 112 11.23 -19.17 12.93
C ARG A 112 10.85 -19.25 11.46
N GLY A 113 10.39 -18.15 10.86
CA GLY A 113 9.91 -18.10 9.48
C GLY A 113 8.52 -18.69 9.27
N LYS A 114 7.75 -18.91 10.35
CA LYS A 114 6.37 -19.40 10.25
C LYS A 114 5.45 -18.25 9.85
N ASP A 115 4.67 -18.45 8.81
CA ASP A 115 3.62 -17.53 8.40
C ASP A 115 2.43 -17.56 9.36
N LEU A 116 2.07 -16.39 9.86
CA LEU A 116 0.97 -16.16 10.78
C LEU A 116 -0.11 -15.26 10.15
N SER A 117 0.00 -14.91 8.87
CA SER A 117 -0.87 -13.93 8.19
C SER A 117 -2.33 -14.29 8.24
N GLU A 118 -2.68 -15.58 8.13
CA GLU A 118 -4.05 -16.06 8.20
C GLU A 118 -4.56 -16.29 9.64
N VAL A 119 -3.62 -16.47 10.58
CA VAL A 119 -3.96 -16.78 11.98
C VAL A 119 -4.24 -15.53 12.80
N VAL A 120 -3.48 -14.45 12.50
CA VAL A 120 -3.54 -13.18 13.24
C VAL A 120 -3.81 -12.03 12.29
N SER A 121 -4.94 -11.37 12.42
CA SER A 121 -5.25 -10.20 11.60
C SER A 121 -4.47 -8.95 12.05
N HIS A 122 -4.31 -7.99 11.13
CA HIS A 122 -3.71 -6.68 11.44
C HIS A 122 -4.43 -5.96 12.58
N GLU A 123 -5.76 -6.01 12.59
CA GLU A 123 -6.57 -5.39 13.65
C GLU A 123 -6.32 -6.02 15.02
N GLN A 124 -6.12 -7.35 15.06
CA GLN A 124 -5.79 -8.05 16.31
C GLN A 124 -4.42 -7.62 16.83
N LEU A 125 -3.42 -7.50 15.93
CA LEU A 125 -2.09 -6.99 16.30
C LEU A 125 -2.19 -5.58 16.86
N ASN A 126 -2.90 -4.67 16.20
CA ASN A 126 -3.07 -3.29 16.65
C ASN A 126 -3.77 -3.17 18.01
N LYS A 127 -4.79 -4.01 18.26
CA LYS A 127 -5.48 -4.03 19.56
C LYS A 127 -4.59 -4.53 20.70
N LEU A 128 -3.64 -5.40 20.40
CA LEU A 128 -2.73 -6.00 21.38
C LEU A 128 -1.40 -5.23 21.50
N ALA A 129 -1.14 -4.31 20.58
CA ALA A 129 0.07 -3.51 20.55
C ALA A 129 0.16 -2.59 21.76
N GLN A 130 1.23 -2.74 22.52
CA GLN A 130 1.54 -1.88 23.66
C GLN A 130 2.66 -0.93 23.27
N HIS A 131 2.44 0.33 23.61
CA HIS A 131 3.42 1.37 23.35
C HIS A 131 4.70 1.16 24.16
N MET A 132 5.84 1.35 23.50
CA MET A 132 7.16 1.25 24.13
C MET A 132 7.88 2.60 24.08
N LYS A 133 8.64 2.93 25.13
CA LYS A 133 9.49 4.12 25.13
C LYS A 133 10.55 4.05 24.02
N LYS A 134 10.85 5.20 23.38
CA LYS A 134 11.79 5.30 22.23
C LYS A 134 13.16 4.67 22.55
N SER A 135 13.69 4.89 23.76
CA SER A 135 14.97 4.30 24.20
C SER A 135 14.95 2.78 24.17
N ASN A 136 13.87 2.16 24.65
CA ASN A 136 13.72 0.71 24.69
C ASN A 136 13.58 0.12 23.28
N ARG A 137 12.81 0.80 22.41
CA ARG A 137 12.66 0.40 21.00
C ARG A 137 14.01 0.36 20.29
N LEU A 138 14.82 1.41 20.44
CA LEU A 138 16.16 1.47 19.83
C LEU A 138 17.11 0.42 20.38
N ALA A 139 17.05 0.12 21.68
CA ALA A 139 17.87 -0.92 22.29
C ALA A 139 17.51 -2.31 21.73
N ILE A 140 16.22 -2.63 21.65
CA ILE A 140 15.73 -3.89 21.10
C ILE A 140 16.13 -4.01 19.62
N LEU A 141 15.90 -2.97 18.80
CA LEU A 141 16.28 -2.97 17.39
C LEU A 141 17.76 -3.31 17.17
N LYS A 142 18.65 -2.74 17.99
CA LYS A 142 20.07 -3.04 17.89
C LYS A 142 20.39 -4.51 18.17
N GLN A 143 19.63 -5.14 19.08
CA GLN A 143 19.83 -6.55 19.44
C GLN A 143 19.31 -7.51 18.38
N ILE A 144 18.13 -7.22 17.80
CA ILE A 144 17.46 -8.12 16.85
C ILE A 144 17.76 -7.79 15.39
N ARG A 145 18.60 -6.79 15.09
CA ARG A 145 18.82 -6.27 13.73
C ARG A 145 19.12 -7.36 12.71
N SER A 146 20.08 -8.23 13.00
CA SER A 146 20.48 -9.32 12.09
C SER A 146 19.38 -10.35 11.86
N GLU A 147 18.54 -10.59 12.88
CA GLU A 147 17.39 -11.47 12.79
C GLU A 147 16.29 -10.81 11.95
N LEU A 148 16.04 -9.53 12.21
CA LEU A 148 15.07 -8.74 11.49
C LEU A 148 15.38 -8.65 9.99
N GLU A 149 16.64 -8.40 9.62
CA GLU A 149 17.09 -8.37 8.21
C GLU A 149 16.75 -9.68 7.50
N LYS A 150 17.06 -10.84 8.12
CA LYS A 150 16.72 -12.15 7.57
C LYS A 150 15.21 -12.39 7.44
N MET A 151 14.44 -11.93 8.44
CA MET A 151 12.99 -12.06 8.40
C MET A 151 12.38 -11.21 7.28
N ILE A 152 12.91 -10.02 7.03
CA ILE A 152 12.48 -9.15 5.90
C ILE A 152 12.79 -9.81 4.56
N ASP A 153 13.97 -10.41 4.39
CA ASP A 153 14.33 -11.14 3.16
C ASP A 153 13.36 -12.31 2.89
N VAL A 154 13.01 -13.06 3.94
CA VAL A 154 12.00 -14.13 3.84
C VAL A 154 10.63 -13.57 3.50
N ALA A 155 10.23 -12.48 4.15
CA ALA A 155 8.94 -11.81 3.88
C ALA A 155 8.85 -11.33 2.43
N GLN A 156 9.93 -10.75 1.89
CA GLN A 156 10.01 -10.30 0.50
C GLN A 156 9.89 -11.47 -0.49
N THR A 157 10.57 -12.57 -0.20
CA THR A 157 10.46 -13.80 -1.01
C THR A 157 9.03 -14.34 -1.01
N GLN A 158 8.38 -14.33 0.15
CA GLN A 158 6.99 -14.77 0.29
C GLN A 158 6.00 -13.83 -0.42
N ALA A 159 6.21 -12.53 -0.32
CA ALA A 159 5.41 -11.54 -1.04
C ALA A 159 5.50 -11.73 -2.56
N ALA A 160 6.69 -12.05 -3.09
CA ALA A 160 6.87 -12.38 -4.49
C ALA A 160 6.07 -13.64 -4.91
N VAL A 161 6.01 -14.66 -4.07
CA VAL A 161 5.15 -15.83 -4.32
C VAL A 161 3.67 -15.47 -4.29
N LEU A 162 3.25 -14.70 -3.30
CA LEU A 162 1.85 -14.26 -3.14
C LEU A 162 1.39 -13.30 -4.26
N SER A 163 2.30 -12.60 -4.91
CA SER A 163 1.98 -11.72 -6.06
C SER A 163 1.66 -12.49 -7.35
N GLN A 164 2.19 -13.71 -7.52
CA GLN A 164 2.03 -14.49 -8.76
C GLN A 164 0.57 -14.73 -9.18
N PRO A 165 -0.34 -15.15 -8.29
CA PRO A 165 -1.75 -15.34 -8.65
C PRO A 165 -2.40 -14.04 -9.13
N LEU A 166 -2.04 -12.90 -8.56
CA LEU A 166 -2.57 -11.59 -8.94
C LEU A 166 -2.08 -11.18 -10.34
N MET A 167 -0.82 -11.42 -10.63
CA MET A 167 -0.25 -11.18 -11.96
C MET A 167 -0.87 -12.10 -13.01
N THR A 168 -1.04 -13.39 -12.72
CA THR A 168 -1.70 -14.35 -13.60
C THR A 168 -3.15 -13.95 -13.90
N GLU A 169 -3.88 -13.49 -12.89
CA GLU A 169 -5.24 -13.00 -13.08
C GLU A 169 -5.27 -11.72 -13.93
N ALA A 170 -4.32 -10.80 -13.72
CA ALA A 170 -4.19 -9.60 -14.55
C ALA A 170 -3.90 -9.96 -16.02
N GLU A 171 -3.00 -10.90 -16.30
CA GLU A 171 -2.73 -11.41 -17.64
C GLU A 171 -3.98 -12.03 -18.27
N ARG A 172 -4.73 -12.82 -17.50
CA ARG A 172 -6.01 -13.40 -17.95
C ARG A 172 -7.00 -12.29 -18.33
N GLN A 173 -7.12 -11.24 -17.54
CA GLN A 173 -8.02 -10.10 -17.81
C GLN A 173 -7.59 -9.31 -19.05
N VAL A 174 -6.29 -9.11 -19.26
CA VAL A 174 -5.77 -8.50 -20.51
C VAL A 174 -6.17 -9.36 -21.73
N ASN A 175 -5.96 -10.68 -21.64
CA ASN A 175 -6.30 -11.59 -22.74
C ASN A 175 -7.80 -11.60 -23.05
N ILE A 176 -8.67 -11.58 -22.05
CA ILE A 176 -10.12 -11.51 -22.25
C ILE A 176 -10.53 -10.16 -22.83
N THR A 177 -10.04 -9.05 -22.27
CA THR A 177 -10.53 -7.72 -22.62
C THR A 177 -9.91 -7.21 -23.91
N VAL A 178 -8.57 -7.17 -23.98
CA VAL A 178 -7.86 -6.62 -25.15
C VAL A 178 -7.78 -7.67 -26.25
N GLY A 179 -7.65 -8.95 -25.90
CA GLY A 179 -7.70 -10.05 -26.86
C GLY A 179 -9.07 -10.16 -27.51
N GLY A 180 -10.15 -10.09 -26.75
CA GLY A 180 -11.51 -10.09 -27.29
C GLY A 180 -11.82 -8.89 -28.19
N GLU A 181 -11.23 -7.71 -27.90
CA GLU A 181 -11.31 -6.54 -28.78
C GLU A 181 -10.57 -6.79 -30.11
N LEU A 182 -9.38 -7.39 -30.03
CA LEU A 182 -8.58 -7.76 -31.20
C LEU A 182 -9.32 -8.76 -32.09
N ASP A 183 -9.89 -9.81 -31.50
CA ASP A 183 -10.67 -10.83 -32.24
C ASP A 183 -11.88 -10.20 -32.90
N ARG A 184 -12.63 -9.34 -32.19
CA ARG A 184 -13.78 -8.62 -32.71
C ARG A 184 -13.41 -7.73 -33.88
N LEU A 185 -12.33 -6.94 -33.80
CA LEU A 185 -11.89 -6.10 -34.92
C LEU A 185 -11.43 -6.91 -36.10
N SER A 186 -10.76 -8.02 -35.88
CA SER A 186 -10.31 -8.94 -36.91
C SER A 186 -11.48 -9.56 -37.67
N GLU A 187 -12.55 -9.99 -36.99
CA GLU A 187 -13.78 -10.49 -37.61
C GLU A 187 -14.55 -9.40 -38.36
N LEU A 188 -14.66 -8.21 -37.78
CA LEU A 188 -15.30 -7.07 -38.43
C LEU A 188 -14.57 -6.66 -39.72
N LYS A 189 -13.24 -6.74 -39.75
CA LYS A 189 -12.45 -6.46 -40.94
C LYS A 189 -12.77 -7.39 -42.10
N LYS A 190 -13.05 -8.66 -41.81
CA LYS A 190 -13.47 -9.62 -42.86
C LYS A 190 -14.80 -9.23 -43.53
N LEU A 191 -15.67 -8.55 -42.77
CA LEU A 191 -16.98 -8.10 -43.22
C LEU A 191 -16.96 -6.67 -43.76
N ASN A 192 -16.09 -5.84 -43.28
CA ASN A 192 -16.00 -4.43 -43.57
C ASN A 192 -14.56 -3.98 -43.83
N GLY A 193 -14.21 -3.74 -45.06
CA GLY A 193 -12.88 -3.34 -45.51
C GLY A 193 -12.45 -1.92 -45.06
N THR A 194 -13.31 -1.17 -44.34
CA THR A 194 -12.95 0.17 -43.81
C THR A 194 -12.04 0.12 -42.58
N ILE A 195 -11.96 -1.04 -41.88
CA ILE A 195 -11.08 -1.23 -40.77
C ILE A 195 -9.64 -1.37 -41.24
N ARG A 196 -8.77 -0.50 -40.77
CA ARG A 196 -7.36 -0.42 -41.20
C ARG A 196 -6.51 -1.44 -40.46
N ASP A 197 -5.48 -1.94 -41.15
CA ASP A 197 -4.47 -2.82 -40.52
C ASP A 197 -3.77 -2.15 -39.31
N GLU A 198 -3.58 -0.84 -39.40
CA GLU A 198 -2.97 -0.04 -38.34
C GLU A 198 -3.76 -0.10 -37.01
N GLU A 199 -5.09 -0.15 -37.07
CA GLU A 199 -5.97 -0.26 -35.91
C GLU A 199 -5.80 -1.63 -35.22
N ILE A 200 -5.73 -2.70 -36.01
CA ILE A 200 -5.50 -4.06 -35.52
C ILE A 200 -4.11 -4.15 -34.88
N HIS A 201 -3.08 -3.68 -35.59
CA HIS A 201 -1.71 -3.66 -35.06
C HIS A 201 -1.56 -2.81 -33.79
N PHE A 202 -2.31 -1.72 -33.67
CA PHE A 202 -2.32 -0.91 -32.45
C PHE A 202 -2.82 -1.70 -31.23
N ILE A 203 -3.95 -2.44 -31.38
CA ILE A 203 -4.51 -3.25 -30.30
C ILE A 203 -3.60 -4.44 -29.99
N GLU A 204 -3.04 -5.09 -31.01
CA GLU A 204 -2.10 -6.19 -30.85
C GLU A 204 -0.84 -5.76 -30.07
N ASN A 205 -0.26 -4.63 -30.44
CA ASN A 205 0.88 -4.06 -29.74
C ASN A 205 0.52 -3.68 -28.31
N ARG A 206 -0.67 -3.08 -28.10
CA ARG A 206 -1.16 -2.75 -26.76
C ARG A 206 -1.29 -3.99 -25.88
N LYS A 207 -1.81 -5.11 -26.41
CA LYS A 207 -1.90 -6.39 -25.71
C LYS A 207 -0.52 -6.91 -25.33
N THR A 208 0.40 -6.97 -26.28
CA THR A 208 1.75 -7.50 -26.09
C THR A 208 2.52 -6.69 -25.06
N GLU A 209 2.51 -5.37 -25.14
CA GLU A 209 3.19 -4.51 -24.19
C GLU A 209 2.53 -4.56 -22.79
N ALA A 210 1.19 -4.67 -22.72
CA ALA A 210 0.53 -4.83 -21.43
C ALA A 210 0.96 -6.12 -20.71
N LEU A 211 0.97 -7.25 -21.41
CA LEU A 211 1.43 -8.54 -20.86
C LEU A 211 2.88 -8.49 -20.43
N LYS A 212 3.74 -7.86 -21.22
CA LYS A 212 5.16 -7.67 -20.89
C LYS A 212 5.36 -6.83 -19.62
N HIS A 213 4.61 -5.76 -19.46
CA HIS A 213 4.69 -4.92 -18.26
C HIS A 213 4.18 -5.65 -17.02
N ILE A 214 3.09 -6.44 -17.14
CA ILE A 214 2.58 -7.25 -16.03
C ILE A 214 3.60 -8.32 -15.62
N ALA A 215 4.23 -9.00 -16.58
CA ALA A 215 5.25 -10.01 -16.31
C ALA A 215 6.50 -9.44 -15.59
N ASN A 216 6.76 -8.14 -15.72
CA ASN A 216 7.87 -7.44 -15.05
C ASN A 216 7.42 -6.71 -13.76
N ALA A 217 6.19 -6.89 -13.30
CA ALA A 217 5.75 -6.31 -12.05
C ALA A 217 6.41 -7.00 -10.85
N SER A 218 6.65 -6.27 -9.78
CA SER A 218 7.27 -6.76 -8.54
C SER A 218 6.45 -6.35 -7.31
N ALA A 219 6.57 -7.12 -6.24
CA ALA A 219 6.08 -6.76 -4.92
C ALA A 219 7.20 -6.02 -4.16
N GLU A 220 6.98 -4.73 -3.85
CA GLU A 220 7.92 -3.84 -3.16
C GLU A 220 7.29 -3.25 -1.90
#